data_63246adb4d7bf101e76f3cb4ec0991e5
#
_entry.id   63246adb4d7bf101e76f3cb4ec0991e5
#
_cell.length_a   1.000
_cell.length_b   1.000
_cell.length_c   1.000
_cell.angle_alpha   90.00
_cell.angle_beta   90.00
_cell.angle_gamma   90.00
#
_symmetry.space_group_name_H-M   'P 1'
#
loop_
_entity.id
_entity.type
_entity.pdbx_description
1 polymer ?
#
loop_
_entity_poly.entity_id
_entity_poly.type
_entity_poly.pdbx_seq_one_letter_code
_entity_poly.pdbx_strand_id
1 'polypeptide(L)'
;MEPIVCLNMDGDGNLKKVASSRFPRTSCIALIAAGVSIAAIAASSAQGQDGFYDVETKYIFGFTEGSGVGLEGEKEFSLESIARIGKADGRYWASETKLEYEFTPNQYVQFELGPLVSTHVIKDVTDLENRNNLAMSGFFGEVRYLVLERSASSPLAITLSAEPEWHRIDETSGTRVTNLGLELKVNADLELIKNRLFLGGNLLYEAEGTRDPDHIGAGWEKESIGGVSAALSYRIIPSVFIGAEAWYLRHYDGSFFNAFTGDAIFVGPTLYAQLGPKAFMTAAWNAQVSGHDVEVPGSTLNFGEFTRSRAKLKFAVEF
;
A
#
# COMPACT_ATOMS: atom_id res chain seq x y z
N MET A 1 17.68 22.93 29.93
CA MET A 1 16.59 21.90 29.86
C MET A 1 16.32 21.49 31.31
N GLU A 2 15.28 22.04 31.88
CA GLU A 2 14.87 21.66 33.23
C GLU A 2 14.02 20.39 33.17
N PRO A 3 14.09 19.49 34.17
CA PRO A 3 13.30 18.27 34.19
C PRO A 3 11.85 18.58 34.55
N ILE A 4 10.93 18.04 33.76
CA ILE A 4 9.47 18.07 34.02
C ILE A 4 9.22 17.19 35.25
N VAL A 5 8.72 17.79 36.32
CA VAL A 5 8.31 17.11 37.56
C VAL A 5 6.81 16.86 37.49
N CYS A 6 6.40 15.60 37.40
CA CYS A 6 4.99 15.23 37.56
C CYS A 6 4.64 15.09 39.04
N LEU A 7 3.59 15.77 39.45
CA LEU A 7 3.01 15.70 40.80
C LEU A 7 1.70 14.85 40.72
N ASN A 8 1.58 13.85 41.59
CA ASN A 8 0.36 13.07 41.74
C ASN A 8 -0.19 13.24 43.16
N MET A 9 -1.53 13.37 43.29
CA MET A 9 -2.21 13.44 44.59
C MET A 9 -2.61 12.04 45.03
N ASP A 10 -2.33 11.73 46.31
CA ASP A 10 -2.86 10.54 46.96
C ASP A 10 -4.30 10.79 47.48
N GLY A 11 -4.98 9.72 47.86
CA GLY A 11 -6.37 9.77 48.32
C GLY A 11 -6.62 10.63 49.59
N ASP A 12 -5.55 11.14 50.23
CA ASP A 12 -5.59 11.95 51.44
C ASP A 12 -5.15 13.41 51.19
N GLY A 13 -4.96 13.81 49.91
CA GLY A 13 -4.71 15.21 49.55
C GLY A 13 -3.25 15.68 49.66
N ASN A 14 -2.28 14.79 49.85
CA ASN A 14 -0.87 15.15 49.96
C ASN A 14 -0.11 14.93 48.65
N LEU A 15 0.74 15.91 48.27
CA LEU A 15 1.60 15.85 47.08
C LEU A 15 2.85 15.02 47.34
N LYS A 16 3.03 13.93 46.66
CA LYS A 16 4.30 13.16 46.66
C LYS A 16 4.99 13.25 45.30
N LYS A 17 6.30 13.47 45.31
CA LYS A 17 7.18 13.36 44.14
C LYS A 17 7.39 11.89 43.83
N VAL A 18 6.96 11.47 42.65
CA VAL A 18 7.26 10.14 42.09
C VAL A 18 8.42 10.28 41.11
N ALA A 19 9.51 9.58 41.39
CA ALA A 19 10.64 9.52 40.47
C ALA A 19 10.25 8.74 39.21
N SER A 20 10.42 9.35 38.05
CA SER A 20 10.09 8.73 36.76
C SER A 20 11.04 7.56 36.51
N SER A 21 10.54 6.34 36.52
CA SER A 21 11.23 5.19 35.97
C SER A 21 11.35 5.37 34.45
N ARG A 22 12.55 5.34 33.93
CA ARG A 22 12.89 5.40 32.52
C ARG A 22 12.31 4.15 31.82
N PHE A 23 11.31 4.33 30.97
CA PHE A 23 10.93 3.29 30.01
C PHE A 23 12.00 3.20 28.91
N PRO A 24 12.45 2.00 28.56
CA PRO A 24 13.44 1.84 27.49
C PRO A 24 12.82 2.17 26.12
N ARG A 25 13.52 3.05 25.39
CA ARG A 25 13.17 3.50 24.02
C ARG A 25 13.51 2.46 22.93
N THR A 26 13.23 1.18 23.13
CA THR A 26 13.73 0.10 22.26
C THR A 26 12.66 -0.83 21.72
N SER A 27 11.46 -0.39 21.41
CA SER A 27 10.44 -1.31 20.88
C SER A 27 9.84 -0.99 19.50
N CYS A 28 10.17 0.13 18.88
CA CYS A 28 9.60 0.47 17.56
C CYS A 28 10.55 0.24 16.37
N ILE A 29 11.80 -0.18 16.58
CA ILE A 29 12.78 -0.39 15.50
C ILE A 29 12.98 -1.89 15.18
N ALA A 30 12.49 -2.77 16.01
CA ALA A 30 12.78 -4.21 15.90
C ALA A 30 12.05 -4.93 14.74
N LEU A 31 10.93 -4.40 14.21
CA LEU A 31 10.20 -5.04 13.11
C LEU A 31 10.79 -4.74 11.73
N ILE A 32 11.50 -3.63 11.56
CA ILE A 32 12.20 -3.31 10.31
C ILE A 32 13.55 -4.06 10.22
N ALA A 33 14.18 -4.39 11.34
CA ALA A 33 15.47 -5.06 11.36
C ALA A 33 15.42 -6.57 11.09
N ALA A 34 14.27 -7.23 11.27
CA ALA A 34 14.13 -8.66 11.01
C ALA A 34 14.08 -8.99 9.50
N GLY A 35 13.59 -8.05 8.66
CA GLY A 35 13.57 -8.22 7.20
C GLY A 35 14.93 -8.10 6.52
N VAL A 36 15.88 -7.37 7.12
CA VAL A 36 17.18 -7.07 6.50
C VAL A 36 18.22 -8.17 6.73
N SER A 37 18.05 -9.03 7.74
CA SER A 37 19.06 -10.02 8.10
C SER A 37 19.06 -11.30 7.25
N ILE A 38 18.03 -11.53 6.42
CA ILE A 38 17.95 -12.71 5.52
C ILE A 38 18.57 -12.43 4.14
N ALA A 39 18.82 -11.17 3.79
CA ALA A 39 19.30 -10.76 2.46
C ALA A 39 20.81 -10.91 2.22
N ALA A 40 21.59 -11.44 3.17
CA ALA A 40 23.06 -11.53 3.05
C ALA A 40 23.57 -12.84 2.44
N ILE A 41 22.71 -13.72 1.93
CA ILE A 41 23.13 -15.01 1.35
C ILE A 41 22.78 -15.06 -0.14
N ALA A 42 23.83 -15.08 -0.96
CA ALA A 42 23.87 -15.35 -2.41
C ALA A 42 23.73 -14.14 -3.37
N ALA A 43 24.73 -13.27 -3.37
CA ALA A 43 25.10 -12.55 -4.59
C ALA A 43 25.85 -13.48 -5.53
N SER A 44 25.17 -14.37 -6.24
CA SER A 44 25.69 -15.01 -7.45
C SER A 44 25.14 -14.25 -8.65
N SER A 45 26.04 -13.78 -9.50
CA SER A 45 25.77 -13.03 -10.72
C SER A 45 24.78 -13.79 -11.62
N ALA A 46 23.52 -13.36 -11.65
CA ALA A 46 22.61 -13.72 -12.72
C ALA A 46 23.10 -13.02 -14.00
N GLN A 47 23.64 -13.78 -14.94
CA GLN A 47 23.80 -13.30 -16.31
C GLN A 47 22.41 -13.30 -16.93
N GLY A 48 21.81 -12.11 -17.08
CA GLY A 48 20.55 -11.94 -17.76
C GLY A 48 20.65 -12.35 -19.22
N GLN A 49 19.65 -13.06 -19.69
CA GLN A 49 19.45 -13.30 -21.11
C GLN A 49 18.97 -11.97 -21.73
N ASP A 50 19.62 -11.57 -22.85
CA ASP A 50 19.28 -10.35 -23.62
C ASP A 50 18.01 -10.58 -24.47
N GLY A 51 16.86 -10.78 -23.85
CA GLY A 51 15.56 -10.88 -24.50
C GLY A 51 14.73 -9.60 -24.38
N PHE A 52 13.76 -9.42 -25.26
CA PHE A 52 12.81 -8.30 -25.21
C PHE A 52 11.91 -8.39 -23.97
N TYR A 53 11.76 -9.57 -23.37
CA TYR A 53 10.89 -9.91 -22.23
C TYR A 53 11.64 -9.97 -20.89
N ASP A 54 12.85 -9.42 -20.78
CA ASP A 54 13.73 -9.62 -19.60
C ASP A 54 13.32 -8.82 -18.36
N VAL A 55 12.27 -7.99 -18.42
CA VAL A 55 11.84 -7.16 -17.28
C VAL A 55 10.38 -7.43 -16.98
N GLU A 56 10.14 -8.11 -15.85
CA GLU A 56 8.81 -8.15 -15.25
C GLU A 56 8.42 -6.76 -14.76
N THR A 57 7.33 -6.20 -15.32
CA THR A 57 6.97 -4.80 -15.08
C THR A 57 5.99 -4.60 -13.94
N LYS A 58 5.33 -5.65 -13.46
CA LYS A 58 4.33 -5.57 -12.40
C LYS A 58 4.81 -4.75 -11.21
N TYR A 59 6.06 -4.94 -10.79
CA TYR A 59 6.58 -4.45 -9.52
C TYR A 59 7.58 -3.30 -9.59
N ILE A 60 7.97 -2.83 -10.80
CA ILE A 60 9.06 -1.86 -10.93
C ILE A 60 8.67 -0.41 -10.66
N PHE A 61 7.38 -0.10 -10.41
CA PHE A 61 6.89 1.27 -10.30
C PHE A 61 6.54 1.73 -8.89
N GLY A 62 6.16 0.88 -7.98
CA GLY A 62 5.75 1.24 -6.62
C GLY A 62 4.28 0.98 -6.33
N PHE A 63 3.47 2.00 -6.06
CA PHE A 63 2.01 1.89 -5.96
C PHE A 63 1.35 1.72 -7.33
N THR A 64 1.91 2.38 -8.35
CA THR A 64 1.55 2.10 -9.74
C THR A 64 2.02 0.69 -10.08
N GLU A 65 1.15 -0.09 -10.67
CA GLU A 65 1.47 -1.45 -11.10
C GLU A 65 1.68 -1.49 -12.61
N GLY A 66 2.63 -2.28 -13.05
CA GLY A 66 2.80 -2.60 -14.47
C GLY A 66 1.84 -3.69 -14.94
N SER A 67 1.91 -3.97 -16.23
CA SER A 67 1.03 -4.93 -16.89
C SER A 67 1.46 -6.40 -16.78
N GLY A 68 2.58 -6.69 -16.14
CA GLY A 68 3.08 -8.05 -16.02
C GLY A 68 2.10 -9.01 -15.33
N VAL A 69 2.13 -10.28 -15.72
CA VAL A 69 1.33 -11.37 -15.15
C VAL A 69 2.19 -12.61 -14.81
N GLY A 70 3.52 -12.46 -14.78
CA GLY A 70 4.44 -13.56 -14.54
C GLY A 70 4.55 -14.55 -15.72
N LEU A 71 5.33 -15.60 -15.52
CA LEU A 71 5.55 -16.66 -16.50
C LEU A 71 4.62 -17.86 -16.26
N GLU A 72 4.25 -18.58 -17.30
CA GLU A 72 3.44 -19.80 -17.17
C GLU A 72 4.07 -20.81 -16.22
N GLY A 73 3.33 -21.25 -15.21
CA GLY A 73 3.75 -22.16 -14.17
C GLY A 73 4.48 -21.52 -13.00
N GLU A 74 4.73 -20.20 -13.06
CA GLU A 74 5.36 -19.45 -11.99
C GLU A 74 4.48 -19.42 -10.74
N LYS A 75 5.14 -19.46 -9.59
CA LYS A 75 4.54 -19.31 -8.27
C LYS A 75 5.40 -18.39 -7.44
N GLU A 76 4.75 -17.53 -6.66
CA GLU A 76 5.40 -16.57 -5.81
C GLU A 76 4.77 -16.58 -4.42
N PHE A 77 5.60 -16.40 -3.40
CA PHE A 77 5.19 -15.93 -2.09
C PHE A 77 5.69 -14.52 -1.88
N SER A 78 4.80 -13.63 -1.48
CA SER A 78 5.18 -12.26 -1.16
C SER A 78 4.55 -11.74 0.13
N LEU A 79 5.18 -10.72 0.64
CA LEU A 79 4.73 -9.89 1.75
C LEU A 79 4.70 -8.46 1.25
N GLU A 80 3.51 -7.91 1.08
CA GLU A 80 3.31 -6.52 0.74
C GLU A 80 2.73 -5.76 1.94
N SER A 81 3.34 -4.65 2.32
CA SER A 81 2.86 -3.80 3.39
C SER A 81 2.65 -2.38 2.90
N ILE A 82 1.45 -1.86 3.07
CA ILE A 82 1.08 -0.49 2.78
C ILE A 82 0.83 0.23 4.10
N ALA A 83 1.54 1.32 4.35
CA ALA A 83 1.35 2.18 5.52
C ALA A 83 0.75 3.52 5.10
N ARG A 84 -0.29 3.95 5.82
CA ARG A 84 -0.94 5.25 5.75
C ARG A 84 -0.49 6.08 6.96
N ILE A 85 0.09 7.26 6.73
CA ILE A 85 0.84 7.99 7.76
C ILE A 85 0.36 9.44 7.85
N GLY A 86 -0.06 9.84 9.05
CA GLY A 86 -0.38 11.22 9.41
C GLY A 86 -1.76 11.65 8.93
N LYS A 87 -2.55 12.20 9.84
CA LYS A 87 -3.80 12.94 9.63
C LYS A 87 -3.54 14.44 9.91
N ALA A 88 -4.58 15.24 10.04
CA ALA A 88 -4.48 16.67 10.32
C ALA A 88 -3.77 16.94 11.65
N ASP A 89 -4.04 16.14 12.65
CA ASP A 89 -3.55 16.27 14.03
C ASP A 89 -3.15 14.90 14.62
N GLY A 90 -2.71 14.92 15.87
CA GLY A 90 -2.37 13.74 16.62
C GLY A 90 -1.22 12.92 16.03
N ARG A 91 -1.21 11.64 16.33
CA ARG A 91 -0.31 10.64 15.77
C ARG A 91 -1.11 9.55 15.11
N TYR A 92 -0.93 9.40 13.82
CA TYR A 92 -1.62 8.41 13.00
C TYR A 92 -0.64 7.53 12.21
N TRP A 93 -0.80 6.24 12.38
CA TRP A 93 -0.18 5.18 11.58
C TRP A 93 -1.18 4.05 11.45
N ALA A 94 -1.57 3.73 10.25
CA ALA A 94 -2.30 2.53 9.92
C ALA A 94 -1.54 1.79 8.83
N SER A 95 -1.36 0.49 8.97
CA SER A 95 -0.75 -0.32 7.91
C SER A 95 -1.52 -1.61 7.72
N GLU A 96 -1.62 -2.01 6.47
CA GLU A 96 -2.08 -3.33 6.08
C GLU A 96 -0.96 -4.11 5.41
N THR A 97 -0.88 -5.39 5.74
CA THR A 97 0.08 -6.32 5.19
C THR A 97 -0.65 -7.49 4.57
N LYS A 98 -0.49 -7.67 3.26
CA LYS A 98 -0.92 -8.82 2.47
C LYS A 98 0.15 -9.91 2.57
N LEU A 99 -0.24 -11.12 2.92
CA LEU A 99 0.59 -12.33 2.80
C LEU A 99 0.08 -13.06 1.56
N GLU A 100 0.78 -12.93 0.47
CA GLU A 100 0.27 -13.29 -0.85
C GLU A 100 0.85 -14.63 -1.31
N TYR A 101 -0.01 -15.44 -1.89
CA TYR A 101 0.38 -16.55 -2.75
C TYR A 101 -0.14 -16.27 -4.15
N GLU A 102 0.78 -16.25 -5.09
CA GLU A 102 0.54 -15.98 -6.49
C GLU A 102 0.83 -17.20 -7.34
N PHE A 103 0.04 -17.42 -8.39
CA PHE A 103 0.31 -18.44 -9.39
C PHE A 103 -0.19 -18.03 -10.78
N THR A 104 0.56 -18.41 -11.80
CA THR A 104 0.32 -18.06 -13.20
C THR A 104 0.05 -19.33 -14.00
N PRO A 105 -1.24 -19.73 -14.19
CA PRO A 105 -1.58 -20.98 -14.89
C PRO A 105 -1.26 -20.96 -16.38
N ASN A 106 -1.19 -19.78 -16.97
CA ASN A 106 -0.82 -19.56 -18.37
C ASN A 106 -0.32 -18.12 -18.56
N GLN A 107 0.27 -17.82 -19.70
CA GLN A 107 0.87 -16.51 -20.01
C GLN A 107 -0.08 -15.29 -19.99
N TYR A 108 -1.38 -15.49 -19.83
CA TYR A 108 -2.38 -14.41 -19.85
C TYR A 108 -3.06 -14.17 -18.51
N VAL A 109 -3.03 -15.13 -17.60
CA VAL A 109 -3.80 -15.08 -16.35
C VAL A 109 -2.91 -15.32 -15.16
N GLN A 110 -3.04 -14.49 -14.16
CA GLN A 110 -2.41 -14.62 -12.85
C GLN A 110 -3.48 -14.52 -11.77
N PHE A 111 -3.33 -15.30 -10.73
CA PHE A 111 -4.17 -15.27 -9.53
C PHE A 111 -3.32 -15.01 -8.31
N GLU A 112 -3.83 -14.17 -7.42
CA GLU A 112 -3.28 -13.95 -6.08
C GLU A 112 -4.35 -14.18 -5.03
N LEU A 113 -3.95 -14.61 -3.85
CA LEU A 113 -4.83 -14.71 -2.69
C LEU A 113 -4.03 -14.75 -1.39
N GLY A 114 -4.66 -14.30 -0.34
CA GLY A 114 -4.04 -14.37 0.98
C GLY A 114 -4.79 -13.69 2.11
N PRO A 115 -4.31 -13.86 3.34
CA PRO A 115 -4.81 -13.13 4.49
C PRO A 115 -4.23 -11.71 4.56
N LEU A 116 -5.01 -10.85 5.21
CA LEU A 116 -4.70 -9.47 5.51
C LEU A 116 -4.42 -9.31 7.01
N VAL A 117 -3.37 -8.56 7.34
CA VAL A 117 -3.00 -8.24 8.73
C VAL A 117 -2.85 -6.73 8.85
N SER A 118 -3.62 -6.10 9.74
CA SER A 118 -3.56 -4.66 9.96
C SER A 118 -2.90 -4.29 11.30
N THR A 119 -2.22 -3.14 11.29
CA THR A 119 -1.65 -2.52 12.50
C THR A 119 -2.10 -1.06 12.56
N HIS A 120 -2.62 -0.65 13.72
CA HIS A 120 -3.02 0.73 13.96
C HIS A 120 -2.31 1.29 15.19
N VAL A 121 -1.75 2.49 15.05
CA VAL A 121 -1.20 3.30 16.15
C VAL A 121 -1.80 4.70 16.02
N ILE A 122 -2.94 4.91 16.66
CA ILE A 122 -3.73 6.15 16.60
C ILE A 122 -3.71 6.77 17.99
N LYS A 123 -3.33 8.03 18.07
CA LYS A 123 -3.31 8.77 19.33
C LYS A 123 -3.63 10.24 19.11
N ASP A 124 -4.64 10.74 19.84
CA ASP A 124 -5.06 12.14 19.86
C ASP A 124 -5.36 12.69 18.45
N VAL A 125 -5.95 11.87 17.57
CA VAL A 125 -6.46 12.25 16.24
C VAL A 125 -7.96 12.57 16.38
N THR A 126 -8.37 13.72 15.87
CA THR A 126 -9.78 14.14 15.86
C THR A 126 -10.63 13.07 15.16
N ASP A 127 -11.80 12.79 15.69
CA ASP A 127 -12.81 11.83 15.20
C ASP A 127 -12.37 10.35 15.17
N LEU A 128 -11.17 10.03 15.67
CA LEU A 128 -10.68 8.66 15.80
C LEU A 128 -10.38 8.30 17.27
N GLU A 129 -10.77 7.11 17.67
CA GLU A 129 -10.41 6.54 18.96
C GLU A 129 -8.92 6.24 19.07
N ASN A 130 -8.34 6.50 20.24
CA ASN A 130 -6.95 6.08 20.52
C ASN A 130 -6.83 4.56 20.43
N ARG A 131 -5.90 4.07 19.60
CA ARG A 131 -5.76 2.66 19.30
C ARG A 131 -4.29 2.24 19.14
N ASN A 132 -3.99 1.05 19.62
CA ASN A 132 -2.70 0.40 19.40
C ASN A 132 -2.95 -1.09 19.30
N ASN A 133 -3.17 -1.60 18.09
CA ASN A 133 -3.50 -2.99 17.85
C ASN A 133 -2.78 -3.55 16.63
N LEU A 134 -2.62 -4.88 16.63
CA LEU A 134 -2.24 -5.71 15.49
C LEU A 134 -3.31 -6.81 15.39
N ALA A 135 -3.91 -6.98 14.24
CA ALA A 135 -4.96 -7.98 14.05
C ALA A 135 -4.93 -8.56 12.64
N MET A 136 -5.37 -9.82 12.50
CA MET A 136 -5.77 -10.33 11.20
C MET A 136 -7.00 -9.55 10.75
N SER A 137 -6.88 -8.79 9.64
CA SER A 137 -7.92 -7.86 9.18
C SER A 137 -8.88 -8.48 8.18
N GLY A 138 -8.47 -9.49 7.42
CA GLY A 138 -9.34 -10.04 6.39
C GLY A 138 -8.66 -11.04 5.46
N PHE A 139 -9.22 -11.12 4.25
CA PHE A 139 -8.72 -11.88 3.11
C PHE A 139 -8.96 -11.12 1.82
N PHE A 140 -8.08 -11.34 0.85
CA PHE A 140 -8.22 -10.83 -0.49
C PHE A 140 -7.96 -11.94 -1.51
N GLY A 141 -8.36 -11.67 -2.76
CA GLY A 141 -7.95 -12.44 -3.91
C GLY A 141 -7.92 -11.53 -5.13
N GLU A 142 -6.95 -11.66 -6.00
CA GLU A 142 -6.86 -10.92 -7.25
C GLU A 142 -6.83 -11.86 -8.44
N VAL A 143 -7.44 -11.42 -9.53
CA VAL A 143 -7.24 -12.00 -10.86
C VAL A 143 -6.73 -10.90 -11.80
N ARG A 144 -5.66 -11.21 -12.53
CA ARG A 144 -5.07 -10.36 -13.56
C ARG A 144 -5.19 -11.04 -14.90
N TYR A 145 -5.58 -10.28 -15.93
CA TYR A 145 -5.73 -10.75 -17.30
C TYR A 145 -4.97 -9.86 -18.28
N LEU A 146 -3.95 -10.40 -18.91
CA LEU A 146 -3.16 -9.72 -19.94
C LEU A 146 -3.97 -9.60 -21.24
N VAL A 147 -4.40 -8.39 -21.54
CA VAL A 147 -5.21 -8.06 -22.73
C VAL A 147 -4.34 -7.78 -23.95
N LEU A 148 -3.22 -7.08 -23.72
CA LEU A 148 -2.26 -6.70 -24.75
C LEU A 148 -0.85 -6.98 -24.24
N GLU A 149 -0.18 -7.91 -24.91
CA GLU A 149 1.20 -8.27 -24.64
C GLU A 149 2.17 -7.31 -25.35
N ARG A 150 3.25 -6.94 -24.68
CA ARG A 150 4.34 -6.20 -25.28
C ARG A 150 5.04 -7.07 -26.33
N SER A 151 5.38 -6.46 -27.45
CA SER A 151 6.07 -7.15 -28.55
C SER A 151 7.13 -6.27 -29.21
N ALA A 152 7.94 -6.84 -30.08
CA ALA A 152 8.92 -6.09 -30.85
C ALA A 152 8.30 -4.97 -31.72
N SER A 153 7.04 -5.10 -32.11
CA SER A 153 6.28 -4.14 -32.90
C SER A 153 5.41 -3.19 -32.07
N SER A 154 5.15 -3.51 -30.80
CA SER A 154 4.34 -2.71 -29.87
C SER A 154 4.99 -2.68 -28.49
N PRO A 155 5.53 -1.53 -28.06
CA PRO A 155 6.15 -1.42 -26.74
C PRO A 155 5.12 -1.28 -25.60
N LEU A 156 3.82 -1.24 -25.91
CA LEU A 156 2.71 -1.13 -24.95
C LEU A 156 2.23 -2.51 -24.51
N ALA A 157 1.98 -2.67 -23.22
CA ALA A 157 1.24 -3.80 -22.67
C ALA A 157 0.09 -3.31 -21.79
N ILE A 158 -0.99 -4.10 -21.69
CA ILE A 158 -2.19 -3.76 -20.91
C ILE A 158 -2.73 -5.01 -20.22
N THR A 159 -2.97 -4.88 -18.91
CA THR A 159 -3.61 -5.90 -18.07
C THR A 159 -4.82 -5.30 -17.37
N LEU A 160 -5.89 -6.10 -17.25
CA LEU A 160 -7.02 -5.80 -16.38
C LEU A 160 -6.88 -6.62 -15.10
N SER A 161 -7.20 -6.01 -13.96
CA SER A 161 -7.28 -6.74 -12.70
C SER A 161 -8.57 -6.46 -11.95
N ALA A 162 -8.97 -7.46 -11.14
CA ALA A 162 -10.09 -7.39 -10.22
C ALA A 162 -9.69 -8.06 -8.91
N GLU A 163 -9.79 -7.29 -7.82
CA GLU A 163 -9.40 -7.70 -6.48
C GLU A 163 -10.61 -7.55 -5.54
N PRO A 164 -11.40 -8.62 -5.28
CA PRO A 164 -12.35 -8.67 -4.20
C PRO A 164 -11.65 -8.82 -2.84
N GLU A 165 -12.12 -8.08 -1.85
CA GLU A 165 -11.61 -8.08 -0.48
C GLU A 165 -12.74 -8.22 0.54
N TRP A 166 -12.41 -8.83 1.66
CA TRP A 166 -13.24 -8.87 2.85
C TRP A 166 -12.44 -8.47 4.07
N HIS A 167 -12.93 -7.45 4.79
CA HIS A 167 -12.28 -6.97 6.00
C HIS A 167 -13.22 -7.10 7.21
N ARG A 168 -12.61 -7.42 8.34
CA ARG A 168 -13.25 -7.43 9.66
C ARG A 168 -12.71 -6.34 10.58
N ILE A 169 -11.71 -5.60 10.12
CA ILE A 169 -11.10 -4.45 10.79
C ILE A 169 -11.05 -3.34 9.77
N ASP A 170 -11.58 -2.19 10.12
CA ASP A 170 -11.55 -0.98 9.31
C ASP A 170 -10.12 -0.48 9.14
N GLU A 171 -9.74 -0.18 7.92
CA GLU A 171 -8.36 0.19 7.55
C GLU A 171 -7.92 1.53 8.12
N THR A 172 -8.84 2.45 8.36
CA THR A 172 -8.57 3.79 8.85
C THR A 172 -8.61 3.87 10.37
N SER A 173 -9.68 3.38 10.98
CA SER A 173 -9.92 3.51 12.43
C SER A 173 -9.41 2.31 13.23
N GLY A 174 -9.20 1.15 12.57
CA GLY A 174 -8.88 -0.10 13.24
C GLY A 174 -10.03 -0.66 14.08
N THR A 175 -11.26 -0.17 13.89
CA THR A 175 -12.46 -0.69 14.56
C THR A 175 -12.91 -1.99 13.92
N ARG A 176 -13.76 -2.71 14.64
CA ARG A 176 -14.33 -3.94 14.11
C ARG A 176 -15.48 -3.62 13.15
N VAL A 177 -15.42 -4.18 11.95
CA VAL A 177 -16.42 -3.96 10.89
C VAL A 177 -16.72 -5.27 10.15
N THR A 178 -17.71 -5.23 9.28
CA THR A 178 -17.83 -6.13 8.13
C THR A 178 -17.75 -5.26 6.89
N ASN A 179 -16.64 -5.33 6.17
CA ASN A 179 -16.44 -4.60 4.93
C ASN A 179 -16.27 -5.60 3.77
N LEU A 180 -16.84 -5.25 2.63
CA LEU A 180 -16.70 -5.96 1.35
C LEU A 180 -16.26 -4.95 0.32
N GLY A 181 -15.07 -5.15 -0.24
CA GLY A 181 -14.46 -4.31 -1.26
C GLY A 181 -14.32 -5.03 -2.60
N LEU A 182 -14.26 -4.24 -3.64
CA LEU A 182 -13.89 -4.65 -5.00
C LEU A 182 -13.08 -3.55 -5.65
N GLU A 183 -11.82 -3.83 -5.90
CA GLU A 183 -10.95 -2.98 -6.72
C GLU A 183 -10.91 -3.50 -8.16
N LEU A 184 -11.04 -2.59 -9.13
CA LEU A 184 -10.87 -2.85 -10.55
C LEU A 184 -9.78 -1.93 -11.09
N LYS A 185 -8.77 -2.48 -11.76
CA LYS A 185 -7.70 -1.71 -12.38
C LYS A 185 -7.49 -2.05 -13.85
N VAL A 186 -7.15 -1.02 -14.61
CA VAL A 186 -6.47 -1.15 -15.91
C VAL A 186 -5.01 -0.77 -15.66
N ASN A 187 -4.12 -1.72 -15.85
CA ASN A 187 -2.68 -1.53 -15.69
C ASN A 187 -2.05 -1.48 -17.08
N ALA A 188 -1.33 -0.42 -17.38
CA ALA A 188 -0.66 -0.24 -18.67
C ALA A 188 0.79 0.17 -18.44
N ASP A 189 1.68 -0.36 -19.25
CA ASP A 189 3.05 0.11 -19.30
C ASP A 189 3.60 0.19 -20.72
N LEU A 190 4.55 1.09 -20.90
CA LEU A 190 5.20 1.37 -22.15
C LEU A 190 6.71 1.37 -21.97
N GLU A 191 7.41 0.54 -22.72
CA GLU A 191 8.86 0.56 -22.77
C GLU A 191 9.34 1.69 -23.67
N LEU A 192 9.84 2.78 -23.07
CA LEU A 192 10.32 3.97 -23.78
C LEU A 192 11.75 3.80 -24.30
N ILE A 193 12.60 3.16 -23.51
CA ILE A 193 13.99 2.79 -23.88
C ILE A 193 14.17 1.34 -23.52
N LYS A 194 14.55 0.54 -24.51
CA LYS A 194 14.69 -0.91 -24.41
C LYS A 194 15.47 -1.31 -23.16
N ASN A 195 14.83 -2.13 -22.30
CA ASN A 195 15.34 -2.66 -21.04
C ASN A 195 15.81 -1.59 -20.02
N ARG A 196 15.44 -0.30 -20.20
CA ARG A 196 15.97 0.77 -19.37
C ARG A 196 14.94 1.74 -18.81
N LEU A 197 14.01 2.21 -19.62
CA LEU A 197 13.06 3.25 -19.21
C LEU A 197 11.64 2.78 -19.50
N PHE A 198 10.84 2.74 -18.48
CA PHE A 198 9.44 2.33 -18.53
C PHE A 198 8.55 3.45 -18.01
N LEU A 199 7.44 3.65 -18.69
CA LEU A 199 6.32 4.49 -18.25
C LEU A 199 5.18 3.55 -17.87
N GLY A 200 4.71 3.61 -16.63
CA GLY A 200 3.53 2.90 -16.13
C GLY A 200 2.37 3.85 -15.91
N GLY A 201 1.16 3.32 -15.90
CA GLY A 201 -0.05 4.04 -15.53
C GLY A 201 -1.19 3.11 -15.19
N ASN A 202 -2.00 3.53 -14.22
CA ASN A 202 -3.21 2.79 -13.84
C ASN A 202 -4.45 3.68 -13.94
N LEU A 203 -5.56 3.06 -14.27
CA LEU A 203 -6.89 3.57 -14.04
C LEU A 203 -7.55 2.67 -12.99
N LEU A 204 -7.96 3.27 -11.86
CA LEU A 204 -8.50 2.60 -10.69
C LEU A 204 -9.97 2.94 -10.52
N TYR A 205 -10.76 1.95 -10.19
CA TYR A 205 -12.07 2.08 -9.56
C TYR A 205 -12.17 1.09 -8.41
N GLU A 206 -12.52 1.61 -7.23
CA GLU A 206 -12.73 0.84 -6.02
C GLU A 206 -14.13 1.14 -5.47
N ALA A 207 -14.83 0.13 -5.01
CA ALA A 207 -16.12 0.27 -4.35
C ALA A 207 -16.18 -0.60 -3.11
N GLU A 208 -16.60 0.00 -2.01
CA GLU A 208 -16.71 -0.67 -0.73
C GLU A 208 -18.10 -0.52 -0.12
N GLY A 209 -18.42 -1.51 0.71
CA GLY A 209 -19.57 -1.45 1.59
C GLY A 209 -19.16 -1.89 2.98
N THR A 210 -19.40 -1.03 3.96
CA THR A 210 -19.06 -1.26 5.36
C THR A 210 -20.31 -1.26 6.24
N ARG A 211 -20.35 -2.09 7.24
CA ARG A 211 -21.37 -2.09 8.29
C ARG A 211 -20.79 -2.44 9.65
N ASP A 212 -21.37 -1.89 10.70
CA ASP A 212 -21.09 -2.28 12.07
C ASP A 212 -21.66 -3.70 12.33
N PRO A 213 -20.82 -4.72 12.66
CA PRO A 213 -21.26 -6.08 12.92
C PRO A 213 -22.03 -6.22 14.24
N ASP A 214 -21.86 -5.29 15.18
CA ASP A 214 -22.42 -5.34 16.52
C ASP A 214 -23.78 -4.63 16.63
N HIS A 215 -24.20 -3.88 15.58
CA HIS A 215 -25.50 -3.22 15.47
C HIS A 215 -26.44 -4.02 14.54
N ILE A 216 -27.37 -4.76 15.14
CA ILE A 216 -28.43 -5.48 14.39
C ILE A 216 -29.32 -4.48 13.66
N GLY A 217 -29.34 -4.54 12.33
CA GLY A 217 -30.14 -3.64 11.49
C GLY A 217 -29.39 -2.41 10.98
N ALA A 218 -28.10 -2.24 11.29
CA ALA A 218 -27.26 -1.25 10.64
C ALA A 218 -27.29 -1.42 9.11
N GLY A 219 -27.49 -0.32 8.40
CA GLY A 219 -27.36 -0.29 6.93
C GLY A 219 -25.91 -0.50 6.48
N TRP A 220 -25.73 -0.72 5.20
CA TRP A 220 -24.41 -0.67 4.58
C TRP A 220 -24.10 0.80 4.24
N GLU A 221 -23.02 1.31 4.80
CA GLU A 221 -22.36 2.52 4.33
C GLU A 221 -21.56 2.14 3.10
N LYS A 222 -21.63 2.93 2.06
CA LYS A 222 -21.01 2.63 0.78
C LYS A 222 -20.16 3.80 0.34
N GLU A 223 -18.99 3.48 -0.19
CA GLU A 223 -18.07 4.47 -0.73
C GLU A 223 -17.43 3.96 -2.02
N SER A 224 -16.82 4.85 -2.77
CA SER A 224 -16.07 4.50 -3.96
C SER A 224 -14.92 5.48 -4.20
N ILE A 225 -13.84 4.95 -4.75
CA ILE A 225 -12.66 5.72 -5.13
C ILE A 225 -12.42 5.56 -6.62
N GLY A 226 -12.21 6.68 -7.30
CA GLY A 226 -11.68 6.71 -8.66
C GLY A 226 -10.25 7.23 -8.67
N GLY A 227 -9.37 6.62 -9.44
CA GLY A 227 -7.97 7.02 -9.45
C GLY A 227 -7.29 6.88 -10.80
N VAL A 228 -6.28 7.72 -11.01
CA VAL A 228 -5.35 7.59 -12.12
C VAL A 228 -3.93 7.76 -11.62
N SER A 229 -3.00 7.00 -12.19
CA SER A 229 -1.59 7.16 -11.89
C SER A 229 -0.73 7.27 -13.14
N ALA A 230 0.47 7.82 -12.94
CA ALA A 230 1.56 7.76 -13.89
C ALA A 230 2.87 7.56 -13.13
N ALA A 231 3.74 6.70 -13.64
CA ALA A 231 5.03 6.40 -13.06
C ALA A 231 6.11 6.26 -14.12
N LEU A 232 7.32 6.72 -13.80
CA LEU A 232 8.52 6.47 -14.59
C LEU A 232 9.47 5.62 -13.76
N SER A 233 10.03 4.58 -14.38
CA SER A 233 11.02 3.70 -13.75
C SER A 233 12.22 3.53 -14.67
N TYR A 234 13.42 3.84 -14.15
CA TYR A 234 14.68 3.79 -14.88
C TYR A 234 15.63 2.76 -14.26
N ARG A 235 16.11 1.84 -15.09
CA ARG A 235 17.08 0.80 -14.71
C ARG A 235 18.48 1.39 -14.64
N ILE A 236 19.00 1.60 -13.42
CA ILE A 236 20.34 2.17 -13.18
C ILE A 236 21.46 1.12 -13.27
N ILE A 237 21.19 -0.09 -12.80
CA ILE A 237 22.04 -1.29 -12.97
C ILE A 237 21.12 -2.49 -13.26
N PRO A 238 21.62 -3.63 -13.71
CA PRO A 238 20.80 -4.78 -14.13
C PRO A 238 19.74 -5.21 -13.11
N SER A 239 20.01 -5.08 -11.82
CA SER A 239 19.13 -5.52 -10.73
C SER A 239 18.36 -4.40 -10.03
N VAL A 240 18.52 -3.10 -10.42
CA VAL A 240 17.91 -1.99 -9.69
C VAL A 240 17.27 -0.99 -10.62
N PHE A 241 16.00 -0.69 -10.33
CA PHE A 241 15.26 0.43 -10.91
C PHE A 241 15.00 1.48 -9.86
N ILE A 242 15.12 2.75 -10.24
CA ILE A 242 14.67 3.90 -9.47
C ILE A 242 13.64 4.66 -10.29
N GLY A 243 12.67 5.24 -9.61
CA GLY A 243 11.60 5.92 -10.31
C GLY A 243 10.91 6.97 -9.46
N ALA A 244 9.85 7.49 -10.03
CA ALA A 244 8.91 8.36 -9.35
C ALA A 244 7.51 8.11 -9.91
N GLU A 245 6.52 8.33 -9.07
CA GLU A 245 5.12 8.18 -9.46
C GLU A 245 4.27 9.34 -8.95
N ALA A 246 3.15 9.54 -9.60
CA ALA A 246 2.09 10.45 -9.19
C ALA A 246 0.74 9.75 -9.27
N TRP A 247 -0.10 9.98 -8.27
CA TRP A 247 -1.47 9.48 -8.19
C TRP A 247 -2.42 10.64 -7.98
N TYR A 248 -3.54 10.65 -8.71
CA TYR A 248 -4.71 11.47 -8.44
C TYR A 248 -5.86 10.55 -8.03
N LEU A 249 -6.39 10.76 -6.84
CA LEU A 249 -7.48 9.96 -6.25
C LEU A 249 -8.67 10.87 -5.96
N ARG A 250 -9.88 10.37 -6.15
CA ARG A 250 -11.14 11.02 -5.81
C ARG A 250 -12.00 10.08 -5.02
N HIS A 251 -12.51 10.56 -3.90
CA HIS A 251 -13.38 9.82 -3.02
C HIS A 251 -14.84 10.28 -3.15
N TYR A 252 -15.76 9.35 -3.00
CA TYR A 252 -17.19 9.57 -3.14
C TYR A 252 -17.97 8.73 -2.15
N ASP A 253 -19.02 9.30 -1.53
CA ASP A 253 -20.05 8.51 -0.90
C ASP A 253 -20.87 7.78 -1.96
N GLY A 254 -21.16 6.50 -1.68
CA GLY A 254 -21.92 5.64 -2.57
C GLY A 254 -21.07 4.91 -3.62
N SER A 255 -21.62 3.81 -4.13
CA SER A 255 -20.87 2.83 -4.93
C SER A 255 -20.56 3.25 -6.37
N PHE A 256 -21.02 4.38 -6.90
CA PHE A 256 -20.82 4.75 -8.31
C PHE A 256 -20.62 6.25 -8.48
N PHE A 257 -19.58 6.79 -7.79
CA PHE A 257 -19.27 8.21 -7.89
C PHE A 257 -20.48 9.13 -7.57
N ASN A 258 -21.27 8.79 -6.55
CA ASN A 258 -22.54 9.47 -6.28
C ASN A 258 -22.34 10.87 -5.73
N ALA A 259 -21.77 11.02 -4.52
CA ALA A 259 -21.52 12.30 -3.91
C ALA A 259 -20.02 12.48 -3.68
N PHE A 260 -19.42 13.45 -4.34
CA PHE A 260 -18.00 13.76 -4.21
C PHE A 260 -17.71 14.32 -2.81
N THR A 261 -16.75 13.70 -2.10
CA THR A 261 -16.33 14.11 -0.75
C THR A 261 -14.95 14.74 -0.75
N GLY A 262 -14.08 14.38 -1.71
CA GLY A 262 -12.80 15.03 -1.82
C GLY A 262 -11.83 14.34 -2.78
N ASP A 263 -10.68 14.97 -2.97
CA ASP A 263 -9.60 14.44 -3.79
C ASP A 263 -8.23 14.64 -3.17
N ALA A 264 -7.24 13.93 -3.71
CA ALA A 264 -5.85 14.10 -3.32
C ALA A 264 -4.89 13.76 -4.47
N ILE A 265 -3.77 14.49 -4.51
CA ILE A 265 -2.62 14.19 -5.37
C ILE A 265 -1.47 13.75 -4.49
N PHE A 266 -0.95 12.56 -4.78
CA PHE A 266 0.24 11.99 -4.15
C PHE A 266 1.37 11.92 -5.14
N VAL A 267 2.60 12.23 -4.69
CA VAL A 267 3.81 12.13 -5.51
C VAL A 267 4.95 11.57 -4.67
N GLY A 268 5.77 10.72 -5.25
CA GLY A 268 6.92 10.20 -4.54
C GLY A 268 7.86 9.30 -5.32
N PRO A 269 9.02 8.97 -4.72
CA PRO A 269 10.01 8.08 -5.29
C PRO A 269 9.60 6.61 -5.18
N THR A 270 10.15 5.82 -6.11
CA THR A 270 10.01 4.38 -6.15
C THR A 270 11.36 3.70 -6.32
N LEU A 271 11.49 2.50 -5.78
CA LEU A 271 12.67 1.66 -5.86
C LEU A 271 12.23 0.21 -6.10
N TYR A 272 12.82 -0.44 -7.08
CA TYR A 272 12.78 -1.88 -7.23
C TYR A 272 14.21 -2.43 -7.20
N ALA A 273 14.42 -3.53 -6.49
CA ALA A 273 15.69 -4.21 -6.41
C ALA A 273 15.51 -5.73 -6.49
N GLN A 274 16.12 -6.34 -7.50
CA GLN A 274 16.28 -7.79 -7.57
C GLN A 274 17.39 -8.21 -6.59
N LEU A 275 17.05 -8.99 -5.58
CA LEU A 275 17.94 -9.41 -4.49
C LEU A 275 18.64 -10.72 -4.80
N GLY A 276 18.17 -11.46 -5.79
CA GLY A 276 18.67 -12.75 -6.23
C GLY A 276 17.96 -13.21 -7.48
N PRO A 277 18.24 -14.42 -7.98
CA PRO A 277 17.61 -14.94 -9.20
C PRO A 277 16.08 -15.06 -9.11
N LYS A 278 15.55 -15.21 -7.90
CA LYS A 278 14.14 -15.47 -7.61
C LYS A 278 13.58 -14.61 -6.49
N ALA A 279 14.28 -13.56 -6.06
CA ALA A 279 13.84 -12.70 -4.98
C ALA A 279 13.98 -11.24 -5.36
N PHE A 280 12.97 -10.44 -5.02
CA PHE A 280 12.99 -9.00 -5.26
C PHE A 280 12.31 -8.22 -4.14
N MET A 281 12.53 -6.93 -4.17
CA MET A 281 11.91 -5.97 -3.27
C MET A 281 11.46 -4.74 -4.06
N THR A 282 10.26 -4.25 -3.73
CA THR A 282 9.75 -2.95 -4.18
C THR A 282 9.51 -2.06 -2.97
N ALA A 283 9.91 -0.81 -3.07
CA ALA A 283 9.63 0.21 -2.06
C ALA A 283 9.15 1.50 -2.74
N ALA A 284 8.15 2.15 -2.14
CA ALA A 284 7.66 3.44 -2.57
C ALA A 284 7.25 4.29 -1.37
N TRP A 285 7.36 5.60 -1.50
CA TRP A 285 6.85 6.54 -0.51
C TRP A 285 6.26 7.75 -1.21
N ASN A 286 4.98 8.02 -0.96
CA ASN A 286 4.25 9.11 -1.61
C ASN A 286 3.74 10.10 -0.56
N ALA A 287 3.99 11.38 -0.80
CA ALA A 287 3.44 12.47 -0.02
C ALA A 287 2.23 13.08 -0.73
N GLN A 288 1.19 13.42 0.02
CA GLN A 288 0.10 14.25 -0.48
C GLN A 288 0.64 15.66 -0.71
N VAL A 289 0.59 16.11 -1.96
CA VAL A 289 1.09 17.44 -2.37
C VAL A 289 -0.03 18.42 -2.63
N SER A 290 -1.24 17.94 -2.87
CA SER A 290 -2.46 18.73 -3.03
C SER A 290 -3.67 17.87 -2.68
N GLY A 291 -4.75 18.50 -2.24
CA GLY A 291 -6.03 17.83 -1.97
C GLY A 291 -7.12 18.85 -1.67
N HIS A 292 -8.35 18.43 -1.89
CA HIS A 292 -9.53 19.19 -1.57
C HIS A 292 -10.47 18.32 -0.72
N ASP A 293 -10.86 18.84 0.43
CA ASP A 293 -11.80 18.24 1.37
C ASP A 293 -13.09 19.07 1.34
N VAL A 294 -14.21 18.44 0.99
CA VAL A 294 -15.50 19.11 0.87
C VAL A 294 -16.00 19.61 2.23
N GLU A 295 -15.67 18.89 3.31
CA GLU A 295 -16.07 19.25 4.66
C GLU A 295 -15.21 20.38 5.26
N VAL A 296 -13.99 20.62 4.71
CA VAL A 296 -13.06 21.64 5.18
C VAL A 296 -12.76 22.66 4.08
N PRO A 297 -13.66 23.64 3.84
CA PRO A 297 -13.49 24.62 2.77
C PRO A 297 -12.17 25.38 2.87
N GLY A 298 -11.41 25.44 1.77
CA GLY A 298 -10.13 26.12 1.71
C GLY A 298 -8.94 25.26 2.14
N SER A 299 -9.14 23.97 2.43
CA SER A 299 -8.06 23.02 2.63
C SER A 299 -7.22 22.89 1.36
N THR A 300 -5.90 22.75 1.52
CA THR A 300 -4.95 22.47 0.43
C THR A 300 -4.52 21.01 0.42
N LEU A 301 -4.85 20.28 1.48
CA LEU A 301 -4.66 18.83 1.66
C LEU A 301 -5.97 18.25 2.19
N ASN A 302 -6.28 17.02 1.82
CA ASN A 302 -7.43 16.29 2.30
C ASN A 302 -7.00 15.26 3.35
N PHE A 303 -7.39 15.48 4.60
CA PHE A 303 -7.11 14.55 5.71
C PHE A 303 -8.37 13.85 6.23
N GLY A 304 -9.54 14.21 5.76
CA GLY A 304 -10.77 13.47 5.98
C GLY A 304 -10.62 12.08 5.36
N GLU A 305 -10.57 12.02 4.05
CA GLU A 305 -10.52 10.76 3.30
C GLU A 305 -9.11 10.16 3.20
N PHE A 306 -8.09 11.00 3.15
CA PHE A 306 -6.72 10.55 2.88
C PHE A 306 -5.76 10.81 4.05
N THR A 307 -4.49 10.48 3.87
CA THR A 307 -3.40 10.68 4.84
C THR A 307 -2.33 11.60 4.26
N ARG A 308 -1.45 12.13 5.13
CA ARG A 308 -0.34 13.00 4.72
C ARG A 308 0.64 12.30 3.78
N SER A 309 0.90 11.02 4.03
CA SER A 309 1.75 10.20 3.17
C SER A 309 1.38 8.73 3.28
N ARG A 310 1.80 7.97 2.29
CA ARG A 310 1.69 6.51 2.25
C ARG A 310 3.04 5.90 1.86
N ALA A 311 3.33 4.72 2.37
CA ALA A 311 4.53 3.97 2.05
C ALA A 311 4.16 2.54 1.69
N LYS A 312 4.84 1.98 0.70
CA LYS A 312 4.69 0.57 0.26
C LYS A 312 6.04 -0.11 0.38
N LEU A 313 6.02 -1.33 0.89
CA LEU A 313 7.15 -2.24 0.87
C LEU A 313 6.62 -3.63 0.49
N LYS A 314 7.12 -4.17 -0.61
CA LYS A 314 6.88 -5.55 -1.03
C LYS A 314 8.18 -6.31 -1.05
N PHE A 315 8.16 -7.54 -0.56
CA PHE A 315 9.23 -8.50 -0.67
C PHE A 315 8.65 -9.80 -1.22
N ALA A 316 9.25 -10.35 -2.26
CA ALA A 316 8.74 -11.52 -2.96
C ALA A 316 9.82 -12.56 -3.25
N VAL A 317 9.40 -13.81 -3.32
CA VAL A 317 10.23 -14.96 -3.69
C VAL A 317 9.45 -15.87 -4.63
N GLU A 318 9.97 -16.04 -5.82
CA GLU A 318 9.48 -16.98 -6.85
C GLU A 318 10.05 -18.40 -6.62
N PHE A 319 9.34 -19.44 -7.07
CA PHE A 319 9.81 -20.84 -6.93
C PHE A 319 9.24 -21.79 -7.99
#